data_66bc12ddd4126fd12846c0044c04eaca
#
_entry.id   66bc12ddd4126fd12846c0044c04eaca
#
_cell.length_a   1.000
_cell.length_b   1.000
_cell.length_c   1.000
_cell.angle_alpha   90.00
_cell.angle_beta   90.00
_cell.angle_gamma   90.00
#
_symmetry.space_group_name_H-M   'P 1'
#
loop_
_entity.id
_entity.type
_entity.pdbx_description
1 polymer ?
#
loop_
_entity_poly.entity_id
_entity_poly.type
_entity_poly.pdbx_seq_one_letter_code
_entity_poly.pdbx_strand_id
1 'polypeptide(L)'
;MEAGGRPALYVCSVLFILTEVSSNLIHVPSLVHHGVEGSPLLLSVETLFSLDEAEIQGTWSHTELSGTRTTLVTFTNDHEIIDMMYRNHLLFKQSNLSLLLLKLNQTSEGEYHLSLNIKFHNSKGGVIKEERXIRVTVDVPISSALIEKIPSYPVVEDKANVTWTCSVEKGTRVGYQWLRDNNVLPPNERYHFSQDNSTLLISPVTKKDKGSYRCVARNSVSQAQYSRVVELSVYYGPYNLEVNTDQGLRTGKVFTINPGELVFLECQADSNPPNSCVWIYKNHNDTEVVTEGTRLEVQLYRLAQSEDYLCRAFNNVTQKQDETQFTLVAANIGTGKEKHTQNGGSMSVLAVILVSTSFLFGCMLLVFLRRTCHPKRVLMNIYNRPFSEKKQPHRSGHEDAKEDFGIYEFVSIPGKTESTQASCRSLARLESIQDMHTTIYDVIRHVPESPSQSLLK
;
A
#
# COMPACT_ATOMS: atom_id res chain seq x y z
N MET A 1 -57.22 36.69 -48.80
CA MET A 1 -57.19 35.23 -48.77
C MET A 1 -56.64 34.77 -47.43
N GLU A 2 -57.50 34.19 -46.64
CA GLU A 2 -57.32 33.88 -45.24
C GLU A 2 -56.41 32.66 -45.02
N ALA A 3 -55.43 32.78 -44.19
CA ALA A 3 -54.73 31.66 -43.63
C ALA A 3 -55.14 31.45 -42.20
N GLY A 4 -56.00 30.47 -41.98
CA GLY A 4 -56.46 30.09 -40.64
C GLY A 4 -55.41 29.34 -39.89
N GLY A 5 -54.91 29.94 -38.81
CA GLY A 5 -54.05 29.28 -37.85
C GLY A 5 -54.89 28.51 -36.82
N ARG A 6 -54.69 27.21 -36.72
CA ARG A 6 -55.27 26.37 -35.67
C ARG A 6 -54.46 26.53 -34.36
N PRO A 7 -55.10 26.75 -33.23
CA PRO A 7 -54.35 26.76 -31.97
C PRO A 7 -53.97 25.32 -31.56
N ALA A 8 -52.70 25.12 -31.30
CA ALA A 8 -52.20 23.84 -30.75
C ALA A 8 -52.63 23.72 -29.27
N LEU A 9 -53.49 22.76 -29.04
CA LEU A 9 -53.85 22.34 -27.68
C LEU A 9 -52.64 21.62 -27.03
N TYR A 10 -51.95 22.33 -26.17
CA TYR A 10 -50.94 21.68 -25.30
C TYR A 10 -51.69 20.90 -24.22
N VAL A 11 -51.79 19.60 -24.40
CA VAL A 11 -52.24 18.69 -23.39
C VAL A 11 -51.04 18.52 -22.41
N CYS A 12 -51.08 19.27 -21.32
CA CYS A 12 -50.21 19.01 -20.17
C CYS A 12 -50.65 17.69 -19.56
N SER A 13 -50.05 16.58 -19.94
CA SER A 13 -50.13 15.35 -19.20
C SER A 13 -49.31 15.51 -17.90
N VAL A 14 -49.96 15.88 -16.84
CA VAL A 14 -49.39 15.84 -15.50
C VAL A 14 -49.21 14.35 -15.15
N LEU A 15 -48.02 13.85 -15.33
CA LEU A 15 -47.64 12.57 -14.83
C LEU A 15 -47.64 12.70 -13.29
N PHE A 16 -48.70 12.25 -12.65
CA PHE A 16 -48.68 11.98 -11.24
C PHE A 16 -47.70 10.82 -11.03
N ILE A 17 -46.44 11.13 -10.73
CA ILE A 17 -45.54 10.18 -10.13
C ILE A 17 -46.08 9.99 -8.70
N LEU A 18 -46.83 8.93 -8.50
CA LEU A 18 -47.07 8.41 -7.18
C LEU A 18 -45.74 7.96 -6.62
N THR A 19 -45.05 8.87 -6.01
CA THR A 19 -43.97 8.50 -5.08
C THR A 19 -44.68 7.78 -3.95
N GLU A 20 -44.61 6.45 -3.91
CA GLU A 20 -44.87 5.73 -2.70
C GLU A 20 -44.00 6.36 -1.64
N VAL A 21 -44.59 7.12 -0.74
CA VAL A 21 -43.94 7.57 0.46
C VAL A 21 -43.70 6.28 1.27
N SER A 22 -42.53 5.70 1.08
CA SER A 22 -42.11 4.63 1.95
C SER A 22 -42.07 5.21 3.37
N SER A 23 -43.05 4.85 4.15
CA SER A 23 -43.05 5.21 5.56
C SER A 23 -41.94 4.40 6.22
N ASN A 24 -40.79 5.02 6.43
CA ASN A 24 -39.65 4.38 7.12
C ASN A 24 -39.98 4.35 8.64
N LEU A 25 -40.92 3.52 9.04
CA LEU A 25 -41.28 3.37 10.45
C LEU A 25 -40.35 2.44 11.21
N ILE A 26 -39.57 1.63 10.47
CA ILE A 26 -38.55 0.76 11.05
C ILE A 26 -37.22 0.98 10.33
N HIS A 27 -36.15 1.07 11.11
CA HIS A 27 -34.80 1.21 10.65
C HIS A 27 -33.99 -0.04 11.03
N VAL A 28 -33.20 -0.54 10.07
CA VAL A 28 -32.27 -1.63 10.28
C VAL A 28 -30.88 -1.04 10.08
N PRO A 29 -30.05 -0.99 11.15
CA PRO A 29 -28.75 -0.33 11.06
C PRO A 29 -27.79 -0.94 10.03
N SER A 30 -27.93 -2.24 9.76
CA SER A 30 -27.14 -2.92 8.75
C SER A 30 -27.97 -3.95 8.00
N LEU A 31 -27.91 -3.89 6.67
CA LEU A 31 -28.60 -4.84 5.78
C LEU A 31 -27.77 -6.09 5.50
N VAL A 32 -26.49 -6.09 5.87
CA VAL A 32 -25.60 -7.24 5.70
C VAL A 32 -24.83 -7.46 7.00
N HIS A 33 -24.87 -8.67 7.50
CA HIS A 33 -24.10 -9.08 8.67
C HIS A 33 -23.17 -10.25 8.32
N HIS A 34 -21.94 -10.14 8.77
CA HIS A 34 -20.95 -11.21 8.67
C HIS A 34 -20.78 -11.82 10.07
N GLY A 35 -21.36 -12.97 10.29
CA GLY A 35 -21.30 -13.65 11.57
C GLY A 35 -20.14 -14.64 11.66
N VAL A 36 -19.64 -14.82 12.88
CA VAL A 36 -18.59 -15.81 13.17
C VAL A 36 -19.26 -17.14 13.52
N GLU A 37 -18.83 -18.21 12.87
CA GLU A 37 -19.34 -19.56 13.15
C GLU A 37 -19.22 -19.89 14.65
N GLY A 38 -20.28 -20.42 15.24
CA GLY A 38 -20.36 -20.76 16.65
C GLY A 38 -20.65 -19.60 17.60
N SER A 39 -20.66 -18.36 17.10
CA SER A 39 -20.91 -17.14 17.91
C SER A 39 -22.36 -16.65 17.75
N PRO A 40 -22.87 -15.84 18.68
CA PRO A 40 -24.19 -15.22 18.54
C PRO A 40 -24.14 -14.02 17.57
N LEU A 41 -25.32 -13.69 17.03
CA LEU A 41 -25.48 -12.51 16.15
C LEU A 41 -26.82 -11.84 16.42
N LEU A 42 -26.80 -10.54 16.69
CA LEU A 42 -27.98 -9.73 16.89
C LEU A 42 -28.39 -9.04 15.58
N LEU A 43 -29.58 -9.32 15.10
CA LEU A 43 -30.25 -8.61 14.02
C LEU A 43 -31.04 -7.46 14.62
N SER A 44 -30.43 -6.29 14.72
CA SER A 44 -30.99 -5.12 15.38
C SER A 44 -32.06 -4.45 14.53
N VAL A 45 -33.13 -4.06 15.18
CA VAL A 45 -34.20 -3.27 14.60
C VAL A 45 -34.46 -2.06 15.52
N GLU A 46 -34.71 -0.93 14.91
CA GLU A 46 -35.06 0.32 15.59
C GLU A 46 -36.42 0.78 15.07
N THR A 47 -37.38 0.93 15.96
CA THR A 47 -38.68 1.50 15.63
C THR A 47 -38.62 3.02 15.80
N LEU A 48 -39.16 3.75 14.84
CA LEU A 48 -39.23 5.22 14.87
C LEU A 48 -40.54 5.72 15.51
N PHE A 49 -41.19 4.84 16.23
CA PHE A 49 -42.44 5.10 16.99
C PHE A 49 -42.43 4.25 18.27
N SER A 50 -43.25 4.62 19.24
CA SER A 50 -43.43 3.82 20.45
C SER A 50 -44.33 2.63 20.15
N LEU A 51 -43.94 1.42 20.58
CA LEU A 51 -44.76 0.23 20.39
C LEU A 51 -46.11 0.32 21.07
N ASP A 52 -46.22 1.15 22.12
CA ASP A 52 -47.48 1.38 22.86
C ASP A 52 -48.47 2.26 22.07
N GLU A 53 -48.07 2.90 21.02
CA GLU A 53 -48.89 3.78 20.18
C GLU A 53 -49.62 3.06 19.07
N ALA A 54 -49.29 1.76 18.86
CA ALA A 54 -49.81 0.99 17.73
C ALA A 54 -50.06 -0.46 18.08
N GLU A 55 -51.09 -1.04 17.47
CA GLU A 55 -51.27 -2.47 17.42
C GLU A 55 -50.35 -3.06 16.36
N ILE A 56 -49.50 -4.00 16.75
CA ILE A 56 -48.47 -4.59 15.90
C ILE A 56 -48.73 -6.08 15.76
N GLN A 57 -48.59 -6.55 14.53
CA GLN A 57 -48.52 -7.98 14.21
C GLN A 57 -47.35 -8.17 13.25
N GLY A 58 -46.43 -9.07 13.57
CA GLY A 58 -45.27 -9.27 12.75
C GLY A 58 -44.75 -10.70 12.71
N THR A 59 -43.85 -10.91 11.77
CA THR A 59 -43.15 -12.20 11.61
C THR A 59 -41.68 -11.96 11.27
N TRP A 60 -40.83 -12.78 11.88
CA TRP A 60 -39.47 -13.01 11.39
C TRP A 60 -39.44 -14.33 10.62
N SER A 61 -38.90 -14.32 9.41
CA SER A 61 -38.70 -15.53 8.62
C SER A 61 -37.27 -15.56 8.07
N HIS A 62 -36.78 -16.76 7.81
CA HIS A 62 -35.47 -17.03 7.27
C HIS A 62 -35.61 -17.74 5.93
N THR A 63 -34.94 -17.25 4.91
CA THR A 63 -34.80 -17.90 3.61
C THR A 63 -33.37 -18.39 3.47
N GLU A 64 -33.17 -19.70 3.50
CA GLU A 64 -31.87 -20.35 3.33
C GLU A 64 -31.32 -20.12 1.91
N LEU A 65 -30.04 -20.40 1.72
CA LEU A 65 -29.41 -20.38 0.39
C LEU A 65 -30.05 -21.39 -0.60
N SER A 66 -30.69 -22.44 -0.07
CA SER A 66 -31.49 -23.41 -0.85
C SER A 66 -32.77 -22.81 -1.44
N GLY A 67 -33.16 -21.64 -0.95
CA GLY A 67 -34.45 -20.99 -1.28
C GLY A 67 -35.62 -21.40 -0.35
N THR A 68 -35.38 -22.30 0.58
CA THR A 68 -36.43 -22.71 1.55
C THR A 68 -36.67 -21.58 2.55
N ARG A 69 -37.94 -21.15 2.68
CA ARG A 69 -38.32 -20.10 3.62
C ARG A 69 -39.06 -20.69 4.81
N THR A 70 -38.63 -20.36 6.00
CA THR A 70 -39.20 -20.82 7.27
C THR A 70 -39.57 -19.62 8.16
N THR A 71 -40.74 -19.65 8.78
CA THR A 71 -41.11 -18.66 9.79
C THR A 71 -40.45 -19.04 11.12
N LEU A 72 -39.72 -18.08 11.70
CA LEU A 72 -38.96 -18.25 12.94
C LEU A 72 -39.79 -17.83 14.16
N VAL A 73 -40.42 -16.64 14.06
CA VAL A 73 -41.17 -16.02 15.14
C VAL A 73 -42.40 -15.34 14.54
N THR A 74 -43.55 -15.54 15.16
CA THR A 74 -44.75 -14.73 14.94
C THR A 74 -45.05 -13.98 16.23
N PHE A 75 -45.37 -12.69 16.16
CA PHE A 75 -45.52 -11.88 17.36
C PHE A 75 -46.60 -10.79 17.21
N THR A 76 -47.15 -10.39 18.36
CA THR A 76 -47.99 -9.20 18.53
C THR A 76 -47.38 -8.36 19.66
N ASN A 77 -48.08 -7.29 20.08
CA ASN A 77 -47.59 -6.46 21.21
C ASN A 77 -47.41 -7.28 22.50
N ASP A 78 -48.26 -8.27 22.74
CA ASP A 78 -48.34 -8.98 24.04
C ASP A 78 -47.80 -10.41 23.99
N HIS A 79 -47.71 -11.01 22.82
CA HIS A 79 -47.43 -12.43 22.67
C HIS A 79 -46.42 -12.69 21.55
N GLU A 80 -45.60 -13.69 21.79
CA GLU A 80 -44.66 -14.19 20.77
C GLU A 80 -44.78 -15.72 20.69
N ILE A 81 -44.69 -16.25 19.49
CA ILE A 81 -44.63 -17.68 19.22
C ILE A 81 -43.41 -17.95 18.40
N ILE A 82 -42.42 -18.60 19.02
CA ILE A 82 -41.20 -19.06 18.34
C ILE A 82 -41.47 -20.46 17.83
N ASP A 83 -41.10 -20.72 16.57
CA ASP A 83 -41.24 -22.05 15.99
C ASP A 83 -40.45 -23.07 16.83
N MET A 84 -41.03 -24.24 17.04
CA MET A 84 -40.53 -25.28 17.94
C MET A 84 -39.08 -25.69 17.58
N MET A 85 -38.74 -25.70 16.31
CA MET A 85 -37.40 -26.06 15.82
C MET A 85 -36.34 -25.05 16.22
N TYR A 86 -36.72 -23.78 16.47
CA TYR A 86 -35.79 -22.69 16.70
C TYR A 86 -35.75 -22.17 18.14
N ARG A 87 -36.55 -22.71 19.05
CA ARG A 87 -36.64 -22.25 20.47
C ARG A 87 -35.32 -22.20 21.20
N ASN A 88 -34.39 -23.09 20.87
CA ASN A 88 -33.06 -23.14 21.49
C ASN A 88 -31.97 -22.50 20.63
N HIS A 89 -32.34 -21.89 19.50
CA HIS A 89 -31.43 -21.35 18.52
C HIS A 89 -31.50 -19.83 18.41
N LEU A 90 -32.58 -19.23 18.89
CA LEU A 90 -32.80 -17.80 18.82
C LEU A 90 -33.54 -17.26 20.03
N LEU A 91 -33.40 -15.93 20.25
CA LEU A 91 -34.21 -15.17 21.19
C LEU A 91 -34.81 -13.96 20.46
N PHE A 92 -36.08 -13.73 20.67
CA PHE A 92 -36.75 -12.55 20.15
C PHE A 92 -36.82 -11.48 21.24
N LYS A 93 -36.45 -10.25 20.91
CA LYS A 93 -36.57 -9.11 21.84
C LYS A 93 -37.80 -8.30 21.48
N GLN A 94 -38.90 -8.55 22.17
CA GLN A 94 -40.18 -7.91 21.92
C GLN A 94 -40.10 -6.38 22.07
N SER A 95 -39.28 -5.88 22.99
CA SER A 95 -39.18 -4.45 23.30
C SER A 95 -38.68 -3.59 22.13
N ASN A 96 -37.95 -4.18 21.17
CA ASN A 96 -37.43 -3.47 19.99
C ASN A 96 -37.51 -4.32 18.72
N LEU A 97 -38.22 -5.43 18.76
CA LEU A 97 -38.46 -6.35 17.64
C LEU A 97 -37.20 -7.00 17.06
N SER A 98 -36.07 -6.93 17.76
CA SER A 98 -34.81 -7.49 17.32
C SER A 98 -34.73 -9.00 17.52
N LEU A 99 -33.94 -9.67 16.65
CA LEU A 99 -33.77 -11.12 16.69
C LEU A 99 -32.31 -11.45 17.03
N LEU A 100 -32.09 -12.21 18.11
CA LEU A 100 -30.75 -12.69 18.49
C LEU A 100 -30.62 -14.17 18.12
N LEU A 101 -29.70 -14.45 17.19
CA LEU A 101 -29.31 -15.81 16.84
C LEU A 101 -28.22 -16.25 17.84
N LEU A 102 -28.45 -17.37 18.55
CA LEU A 102 -27.62 -17.76 19.70
C LEU A 102 -26.28 -18.41 19.29
N LYS A 103 -26.29 -19.19 18.22
CA LYS A 103 -25.11 -19.91 17.74
C LYS A 103 -25.22 -20.10 16.23
N LEU A 104 -24.36 -19.40 15.51
CA LEU A 104 -24.36 -19.45 14.04
C LEU A 104 -23.71 -20.73 13.52
N ASN A 105 -24.28 -21.27 12.46
CA ASN A 105 -23.73 -22.36 11.67
C ASN A 105 -24.04 -22.11 10.17
N GLN A 106 -23.63 -23.01 9.31
CA GLN A 106 -23.84 -22.87 7.86
C GLN A 106 -25.33 -22.74 7.48
N THR A 107 -26.23 -23.39 8.23
CA THR A 107 -27.67 -23.29 7.95
C THR A 107 -28.26 -21.95 8.40
N SER A 108 -27.50 -21.16 9.16
CA SER A 108 -27.91 -19.81 9.56
C SER A 108 -27.65 -18.77 8.45
N GLU A 109 -26.96 -19.14 7.37
CA GLU A 109 -26.75 -18.25 6.23
C GLU A 109 -28.08 -18.05 5.46
N GLY A 110 -28.26 -16.86 4.91
CA GLY A 110 -29.41 -16.57 4.09
C GLY A 110 -29.96 -15.18 4.33
N GLU A 111 -31.23 -15.01 4.01
CA GLU A 111 -31.96 -13.75 4.19
C GLU A 111 -32.95 -13.86 5.33
N TYR A 112 -32.90 -12.93 6.26
CA TYR A 112 -33.84 -12.78 7.36
C TYR A 112 -34.80 -11.66 7.01
N HIS A 113 -36.09 -11.97 7.03
CA HIS A 113 -37.17 -11.07 6.65
C HIS A 113 -38.01 -10.72 7.87
N LEU A 114 -38.05 -9.46 8.19
CA LEU A 114 -39.01 -8.90 9.16
C LEU A 114 -40.17 -8.33 8.36
N SER A 115 -41.37 -8.80 8.65
CA SER A 115 -42.63 -8.27 8.11
C SER A 115 -43.50 -7.78 9.26
N LEU A 116 -43.95 -6.53 9.18
CA LEU A 116 -44.80 -5.90 10.21
C LEU A 116 -46.08 -5.33 9.60
N ASN A 117 -47.20 -5.56 10.29
CA ASN A 117 -48.43 -4.85 10.08
C ASN A 117 -48.63 -3.93 11.30
N ILE A 118 -48.72 -2.62 11.05
CA ILE A 118 -48.75 -1.57 12.08
C ILE A 118 -50.08 -0.78 11.95
N LYS A 119 -50.84 -0.68 13.03
CA LYS A 119 -52.11 0.06 13.09
C LYS A 119 -52.07 1.01 14.28
N PHE A 120 -51.91 2.29 14.04
CA PHE A 120 -51.85 3.30 15.11
C PHE A 120 -53.23 3.49 15.77
N HIS A 121 -53.27 3.54 17.10
CA HIS A 121 -54.48 3.69 17.88
C HIS A 121 -55.22 5.01 17.57
N ASN A 122 -54.49 6.07 17.34
CA ASN A 122 -55.02 7.41 17.13
C ASN A 122 -55.20 7.79 15.65
N SER A 123 -55.07 6.84 14.74
CA SER A 123 -55.19 7.09 13.32
C SER A 123 -56.44 6.48 12.73
N LYS A 124 -57.17 7.23 11.91
CA LYS A 124 -58.24 6.72 11.07
C LYS A 124 -57.72 6.01 9.80
N GLY A 125 -56.42 5.93 9.67
CA GLY A 125 -55.72 5.25 8.57
C GLY A 125 -55.82 3.74 8.68
N GLY A 126 -55.51 3.07 7.61
CA GLY A 126 -55.46 1.61 7.55
C GLY A 126 -54.20 1.03 8.19
N VAL A 127 -53.98 -0.25 7.99
CA VAL A 127 -52.76 -0.96 8.40
C VAL A 127 -51.61 -0.58 7.48
N ILE A 128 -50.50 -0.18 8.06
CA ILE A 128 -49.27 0.09 7.35
C ILE A 128 -48.42 -1.19 7.36
N LYS A 129 -47.95 -1.61 6.20
CA LYS A 129 -47.08 -2.78 6.06
C LYS A 129 -45.63 -2.32 5.85
N GLU A 130 -44.71 -2.88 6.66
CA GLU A 130 -43.30 -2.65 6.60
C GLU A 130 -42.55 -3.97 6.44
N GLU A 131 -41.52 -4.00 5.61
CA GLU A 131 -40.70 -5.18 5.37
C GLU A 131 -39.21 -4.79 5.30
N ARG A 132 -38.40 -5.64 5.90
CA ARG A 132 -36.92 -5.45 5.84
C ARG A 132 -36.19 -6.78 5.64
N UNK A 133 -35.09 -7.09 5.11
CA UNK A 133 -34.45 -8.05 4.88
C UNK A 133 -33.21 -7.87 5.39
N ILE A 134 -32.65 -8.57 5.79
CA ILE A 134 -31.27 -8.58 6.32
C ILE A 134 -30.56 -9.83 5.81
N ARG A 135 -29.40 -9.64 5.18
CA ARG A 135 -28.57 -10.76 4.68
C ARG A 135 -27.53 -11.14 5.74
N VAL A 136 -27.41 -12.43 6.01
CA VAL A 136 -26.43 -12.99 6.96
C VAL A 136 -25.52 -13.98 6.22
N THR A 137 -24.20 -13.79 6.38
CA THR A 137 -23.18 -14.79 6.01
C THR A 137 -22.54 -15.32 7.29
N VAL A 138 -22.10 -16.58 7.26
CA VAL A 138 -21.44 -17.20 8.42
C VAL A 138 -20.04 -17.64 8.02
N ASP A 139 -19.03 -17.08 8.67
CA ASP A 139 -17.64 -17.29 8.31
C ASP A 139 -16.81 -17.82 9.46
N VAL A 140 -15.77 -18.57 9.10
CA VAL A 140 -14.74 -19.04 10.03
C VAL A 140 -13.59 -18.03 10.01
N PRO A 141 -13.14 -17.54 11.17
CA PRO A 141 -11.97 -16.65 11.22
C PRO A 141 -10.72 -17.31 10.62
N ILE A 142 -9.87 -16.47 9.99
CA ILE A 142 -8.66 -16.93 9.31
C ILE A 142 -7.59 -17.28 10.34
N SER A 143 -6.95 -18.43 10.15
CA SER A 143 -5.71 -18.82 10.81
C SER A 143 -4.50 -18.08 10.21
N SER A 144 -3.28 -18.41 10.67
CA SER A 144 -2.06 -17.82 10.12
C SER A 144 -1.94 -18.09 8.60
N ALA A 145 -1.52 -17.06 7.87
CA ALA A 145 -1.26 -17.18 6.44
C ALA A 145 0.10 -17.87 6.21
N LEU A 146 0.12 -18.81 5.28
CA LEU A 146 1.30 -19.58 4.90
C LEU A 146 1.70 -19.21 3.47
N ILE A 147 3.00 -19.03 3.24
CA ILE A 147 3.54 -18.69 1.93
C ILE A 147 4.54 -19.77 1.47
N GLU A 148 4.45 -20.16 0.22
CA GLU A 148 5.37 -21.08 -0.42
C GLU A 148 5.87 -20.47 -1.74
N LYS A 149 7.15 -20.75 -2.06
CA LYS A 149 7.79 -20.29 -3.30
C LYS A 149 8.36 -21.52 -4.03
N ILE A 150 8.04 -21.67 -5.29
CA ILE A 150 8.57 -22.73 -6.15
C ILE A 150 9.18 -22.11 -7.42
N PRO A 151 10.46 -22.33 -7.68
CA PRO A 151 11.42 -23.09 -6.87
C PRO A 151 11.86 -22.35 -5.61
N SER A 152 12.30 -23.06 -4.59
CA SER A 152 12.76 -22.50 -3.32
C SER A 152 14.16 -21.86 -3.42
N TYR A 153 14.94 -22.23 -4.43
CA TYR A 153 16.31 -21.77 -4.68
C TYR A 153 16.33 -20.53 -5.58
N PRO A 154 17.45 -19.80 -5.67
CA PRO A 154 17.58 -18.65 -6.58
C PRO A 154 17.41 -19.03 -8.05
N VAL A 155 16.81 -18.18 -8.84
CA VAL A 155 16.45 -18.42 -10.24
C VAL A 155 17.22 -17.52 -11.19
N VAL A 156 17.40 -17.97 -12.43
CA VAL A 156 18.09 -17.21 -13.49
C VAL A 156 17.06 -16.37 -14.26
N GLU A 157 17.35 -15.09 -14.39
CA GLU A 157 16.49 -14.15 -15.13
C GLU A 157 16.24 -14.60 -16.57
N ASP A 158 15.10 -14.24 -17.11
CA ASP A 158 14.63 -14.47 -18.49
C ASP A 158 14.44 -15.94 -18.86
N LYS A 159 14.91 -16.88 -18.03
CA LYS A 159 14.83 -18.34 -18.28
C LYS A 159 13.87 -19.04 -17.34
N ALA A 160 13.69 -18.51 -16.14
CA ALA A 160 12.94 -19.18 -15.08
C ALA A 160 11.61 -18.48 -14.79
N ASN A 161 10.68 -19.25 -14.25
CA ASN A 161 9.43 -18.78 -13.69
C ASN A 161 9.42 -19.06 -12.18
N VAL A 162 8.65 -18.26 -11.43
CA VAL A 162 8.45 -18.48 -9.99
C VAL A 162 6.96 -18.49 -9.69
N THR A 163 6.53 -19.51 -8.96
CA THR A 163 5.17 -19.64 -8.47
C THR A 163 5.15 -19.40 -6.97
N TRP A 164 4.33 -18.46 -6.55
CA TRP A 164 4.05 -18.15 -5.15
C TRP A 164 2.66 -18.67 -4.81
N THR A 165 2.51 -19.37 -3.68
CA THR A 165 1.22 -19.84 -3.19
C THR A 165 0.99 -19.32 -1.77
N CYS A 166 -0.19 -18.76 -1.53
CA CYS A 166 -0.64 -18.32 -0.22
C CYS A 166 -1.81 -19.21 0.22
N SER A 167 -1.78 -19.69 1.46
CA SER A 167 -2.83 -20.55 2.00
C SER A 167 -3.08 -20.27 3.46
N VAL A 168 -4.21 -20.76 3.98
CA VAL A 168 -4.56 -20.75 5.39
C VAL A 168 -5.09 -22.13 5.79
N GLU A 169 -4.85 -22.55 7.03
CA GLU A 169 -5.41 -23.84 7.51
C GLU A 169 -6.91 -23.74 7.77
N LYS A 170 -7.34 -22.59 8.28
CA LYS A 170 -8.75 -22.32 8.62
C LYS A 170 -9.14 -20.95 8.08
N GLY A 171 -10.41 -20.83 7.73
CA GLY A 171 -10.99 -19.61 7.20
C GLY A 171 -11.88 -19.89 6.01
N THR A 172 -12.95 -19.13 5.89
CA THR A 172 -13.88 -19.19 4.76
C THR A 172 -13.88 -17.89 4.00
N ARG A 173 -14.20 -17.94 2.72
CA ARG A 173 -14.28 -16.78 1.81
C ARG A 173 -13.06 -15.87 1.92
N VAL A 174 -11.87 -16.51 1.89
CA VAL A 174 -10.58 -15.82 2.06
C VAL A 174 -10.19 -15.10 0.76
N GLY A 175 -9.89 -13.82 0.87
CA GLY A 175 -9.27 -13.04 -0.19
C GLY A 175 -7.77 -12.90 0.11
N TYR A 176 -6.95 -12.94 -0.95
CA TYR A 176 -5.50 -12.86 -0.82
C TYR A 176 -4.96 -11.63 -1.53
N GLN A 177 -3.86 -11.08 -0.99
CA GLN A 177 -3.15 -9.94 -1.57
C GLN A 177 -1.65 -10.16 -1.43
N TRP A 178 -0.91 -9.79 -2.46
CA TRP A 178 0.55 -9.98 -2.52
C TRP A 178 1.28 -8.68 -2.29
N LEU A 179 2.32 -8.75 -1.46
CA LEU A 179 3.21 -7.61 -1.14
C LEU A 179 4.65 -7.96 -1.51
N ARG A 180 5.35 -6.99 -2.06
CA ARG A 180 6.81 -7.02 -2.25
C ARG A 180 7.40 -5.80 -1.55
N ASP A 181 8.38 -6.02 -0.68
CA ASP A 181 9.04 -4.98 0.11
C ASP A 181 8.00 -4.11 0.86
N ASN A 182 6.97 -4.78 1.40
CA ASN A 182 5.81 -4.22 2.13
C ASN A 182 4.86 -3.35 1.29
N ASN A 183 5.05 -3.30 -0.01
CA ASN A 183 4.16 -2.58 -0.92
C ASN A 183 3.31 -3.56 -1.73
N VAL A 184 2.05 -3.20 -1.97
CA VAL A 184 1.17 -4.00 -2.83
C VAL A 184 1.79 -4.13 -4.22
N LEU A 185 1.82 -5.36 -4.74
CA LEU A 185 2.36 -5.61 -6.07
C LEU A 185 1.51 -4.90 -7.12
N PRO A 186 2.13 -4.03 -7.94
CA PRO A 186 1.38 -3.39 -9.03
C PRO A 186 1.09 -4.38 -10.16
N PRO A 187 0.07 -4.12 -10.97
CA PRO A 187 -0.19 -4.92 -12.17
C PRO A 187 1.04 -4.95 -13.09
N ASN A 188 1.30 -6.12 -13.67
CA ASN A 188 2.43 -6.34 -14.58
C ASN A 188 2.06 -7.45 -15.56
N GLU A 189 2.46 -7.32 -16.82
CA GLU A 189 2.16 -8.31 -17.87
C GLU A 189 2.73 -9.70 -17.56
N ARG A 190 3.79 -9.77 -16.75
CA ARG A 190 4.45 -11.02 -16.37
C ARG A 190 3.88 -11.65 -15.09
N TYR A 191 2.93 -10.96 -14.42
CA TYR A 191 2.33 -11.42 -13.18
C TYR A 191 0.95 -12.00 -13.46
N HIS A 192 0.80 -13.30 -13.23
CA HIS A 192 -0.44 -14.03 -13.48
C HIS A 192 -1.02 -14.52 -12.16
N PHE A 193 -2.17 -13.95 -11.78
CA PHE A 193 -2.86 -14.29 -10.54
C PHE A 193 -3.97 -15.30 -10.79
N SER A 194 -4.16 -16.25 -9.84
CA SER A 194 -5.34 -17.10 -9.82
C SER A 194 -6.60 -16.29 -9.55
N GLN A 195 -7.78 -16.86 -9.79
CA GLN A 195 -9.06 -16.17 -9.63
C GLN A 195 -9.27 -15.62 -8.23
N ASP A 196 -8.82 -16.33 -7.19
CA ASP A 196 -8.91 -15.93 -5.78
C ASP A 196 -7.65 -15.20 -5.29
N ASN A 197 -6.67 -14.96 -6.17
CA ASN A 197 -5.36 -14.37 -5.87
C ASN A 197 -4.50 -15.23 -4.90
N SER A 198 -4.86 -16.47 -4.64
CA SER A 198 -4.06 -17.36 -3.78
C SER A 198 -2.74 -17.77 -4.41
N THR A 199 -2.62 -17.71 -5.72
CA THR A 199 -1.42 -18.04 -6.48
C THR A 199 -0.98 -16.87 -7.35
N LEU A 200 0.33 -16.60 -7.37
CA LEU A 200 0.98 -15.64 -8.24
C LEU A 200 2.09 -16.35 -9.02
N LEU A 201 1.99 -16.37 -10.34
CA LEU A 201 3.04 -16.82 -11.24
C LEU A 201 3.76 -15.62 -11.85
N ILE A 202 5.08 -15.53 -11.66
CA ILE A 202 5.95 -14.56 -12.33
C ILE A 202 6.64 -15.28 -13.50
N SER A 203 6.38 -14.86 -14.74
CA SER A 203 6.85 -15.55 -15.93
C SER A 203 7.11 -14.60 -17.10
N PRO A 204 8.36 -14.49 -17.56
CA PRO A 204 9.60 -14.92 -16.91
C PRO A 204 10.03 -13.99 -15.78
N VAL A 205 10.86 -14.49 -14.87
CA VAL A 205 11.46 -13.66 -13.80
C VAL A 205 12.54 -12.76 -14.40
N THR A 206 12.62 -11.53 -13.90
CA THR A 206 13.67 -10.59 -14.26
C THR A 206 14.39 -10.09 -13.02
N LYS A 207 15.49 -9.41 -13.19
CA LYS A 207 16.25 -8.73 -12.13
C LYS A 207 15.34 -7.86 -11.23
N LYS A 208 14.33 -7.20 -11.83
CA LYS A 208 13.41 -6.28 -11.12
C LYS A 208 12.47 -6.98 -10.14
N ASP A 209 12.36 -8.30 -10.23
CA ASP A 209 11.47 -9.07 -9.35
C ASP A 209 12.14 -9.45 -8.02
N LYS A 210 13.44 -9.27 -7.90
CA LYS A 210 14.17 -9.46 -6.64
C LYS A 210 13.51 -8.66 -5.52
N GLY A 211 13.38 -9.28 -4.34
CA GLY A 211 12.77 -8.59 -3.19
C GLY A 211 12.21 -9.54 -2.15
N SER A 212 11.61 -8.94 -1.14
CA SER A 212 10.99 -9.63 0.00
C SER A 212 9.50 -9.77 -0.23
N TYR A 213 9.02 -10.99 -0.37
CA TYR A 213 7.60 -11.27 -0.67
C TYR A 213 6.87 -11.81 0.54
N ARG A 214 5.64 -11.40 0.69
CA ARG A 214 4.68 -12.02 1.62
C ARG A 214 3.26 -11.82 1.11
N CYS A 215 2.33 -12.64 1.61
CA CYS A 215 0.92 -12.51 1.30
C CYS A 215 0.11 -12.11 2.53
N VAL A 216 -1.06 -11.56 2.28
CA VAL A 216 -2.03 -11.18 3.30
C VAL A 216 -3.33 -11.90 2.99
N ALA A 217 -3.88 -12.59 3.98
CA ALA A 217 -5.18 -13.24 3.91
C ALA A 217 -6.20 -12.42 4.69
N ARG A 218 -7.38 -12.20 4.10
CA ARG A 218 -8.46 -11.41 4.70
C ARG A 218 -9.80 -12.11 4.51
N ASN A 219 -10.69 -11.98 5.49
CA ASN A 219 -12.12 -12.21 5.31
C ASN A 219 -12.93 -11.23 6.16
N SER A 220 -14.24 -11.34 6.11
CA SER A 220 -15.15 -10.36 6.73
C SER A 220 -15.19 -10.43 8.25
N VAL A 221 -14.70 -11.51 8.87
CA VAL A 221 -14.88 -11.77 10.32
C VAL A 221 -13.57 -11.82 11.10
N SER A 222 -12.41 -11.56 10.45
CA SER A 222 -11.13 -11.61 11.15
C SER A 222 -10.19 -10.49 10.67
N GLN A 223 -9.24 -10.18 11.53
CA GLN A 223 -8.17 -9.26 11.17
C GLN A 223 -7.28 -9.88 10.10
N ALA A 224 -6.67 -9.02 9.28
CA ALA A 224 -5.73 -9.44 8.24
C ALA A 224 -4.60 -10.29 8.82
N GLN A 225 -4.33 -11.43 8.18
CA GLN A 225 -3.26 -12.35 8.57
C GLN A 225 -2.12 -12.25 7.56
N TYR A 226 -0.93 -11.95 8.03
CA TYR A 226 0.27 -11.82 7.21
C TYR A 226 1.11 -13.08 7.28
N SER A 227 1.59 -13.54 6.14
CA SER A 227 2.56 -14.63 6.10
C SER A 227 3.94 -14.19 6.58
N ARG A 228 4.84 -15.14 6.82
CA ARG A 228 6.27 -14.85 6.95
C ARG A 228 6.78 -14.19 5.66
N VAL A 229 7.92 -13.53 5.74
CA VAL A 229 8.60 -12.95 4.58
C VAL A 229 9.47 -14.03 3.93
N VAL A 230 9.43 -14.09 2.59
CA VAL A 230 10.29 -15.00 1.79
C VAL A 230 11.00 -14.18 0.72
N GLU A 231 12.31 -14.35 0.63
CA GLU A 231 13.14 -13.64 -0.35
C GLU A 231 13.08 -14.30 -1.73
N LEU A 232 12.97 -13.49 -2.77
CA LEU A 232 13.23 -13.92 -4.15
C LEU A 232 14.62 -13.42 -4.54
N SER A 233 15.54 -14.35 -4.70
CA SER A 233 16.88 -14.08 -5.19
C SER A 233 16.96 -14.43 -6.68
N VAL A 234 17.47 -13.51 -7.47
CA VAL A 234 17.56 -13.64 -8.93
C VAL A 234 19.01 -13.53 -9.37
N TYR A 235 19.48 -14.47 -10.18
CA TYR A 235 20.75 -14.40 -10.87
C TYR A 235 20.56 -13.61 -12.18
N TYR A 236 21.39 -12.58 -12.38
CA TYR A 236 21.25 -11.67 -13.51
C TYR A 236 22.59 -11.05 -13.93
N GLY A 237 22.61 -10.44 -15.11
CA GLY A 237 23.74 -9.71 -15.65
C GLY A 237 24.81 -10.55 -16.30
N PRO A 238 25.92 -9.89 -16.73
CA PRO A 238 26.33 -8.52 -16.41
C PRO A 238 25.53 -7.44 -17.16
N TYR A 239 25.32 -6.30 -16.48
CA TYR A 239 24.65 -5.11 -17.03
C TYR A 239 25.48 -3.86 -16.72
N ASN A 240 25.32 -2.83 -17.54
CA ASN A 240 25.93 -1.51 -17.33
C ASN A 240 27.45 -1.61 -17.12
N LEU A 241 28.11 -2.37 -17.99
CA LEU A 241 29.57 -2.57 -17.92
C LEU A 241 30.29 -1.25 -18.15
N GLU A 242 31.16 -0.88 -17.21
CA GLU A 242 31.93 0.37 -17.25
C GLU A 242 33.38 0.11 -16.91
N VAL A 243 34.27 0.91 -17.54
CA VAL A 243 35.66 1.02 -17.15
C VAL A 243 35.85 2.37 -16.46
N ASN A 244 36.49 2.36 -15.32
CA ASN A 244 36.75 3.56 -14.52
C ASN A 244 38.21 3.64 -14.08
N THR A 245 38.66 4.84 -13.79
CA THR A 245 40.00 5.11 -13.22
C THR A 245 39.94 6.40 -12.41
N ASP A 246 40.76 6.47 -11.38
CA ASP A 246 40.97 7.69 -10.58
C ASP A 246 42.08 8.58 -11.14
N GLN A 247 42.72 8.17 -12.25
CA GLN A 247 43.90 8.80 -12.81
C GLN A 247 43.60 9.30 -14.22
N GLY A 248 44.30 10.37 -14.59
CA GLY A 248 44.18 10.94 -15.93
C GLY A 248 42.88 11.71 -16.16
N LEU A 249 42.51 11.86 -17.41
CA LEU A 249 41.31 12.57 -17.84
C LEU A 249 40.46 11.67 -18.73
N ARG A 250 39.18 11.59 -18.46
CA ARG A 250 38.23 10.79 -19.25
C ARG A 250 37.38 11.69 -20.14
N THR A 251 37.31 11.39 -21.42
CA THR A 251 36.39 12.03 -22.37
C THR A 251 35.65 10.91 -23.13
N GLY A 252 34.43 10.59 -22.71
CA GLY A 252 33.67 9.49 -23.28
C GLY A 252 34.38 8.14 -23.06
N LYS A 253 34.80 7.51 -24.14
CA LYS A 253 35.51 6.23 -24.10
C LYS A 253 37.03 6.38 -24.28
N VAL A 254 37.53 7.61 -24.20
CA VAL A 254 38.98 7.92 -24.30
C VAL A 254 39.48 8.32 -22.92
N PHE A 255 40.52 7.62 -22.46
CA PHE A 255 41.25 7.95 -21.23
C PHE A 255 42.59 8.53 -21.60
N THR A 256 42.88 9.73 -21.14
CA THR A 256 44.13 10.42 -21.38
C THR A 256 44.97 10.37 -20.12
N ILE A 257 46.22 9.92 -20.25
CA ILE A 257 47.16 9.77 -19.13
C ILE A 257 48.48 10.45 -19.47
N ASN A 258 49.27 10.81 -18.47
CA ASN A 258 50.61 11.37 -18.71
C ASN A 258 51.58 10.26 -19.15
N PRO A 259 52.50 10.54 -20.08
CA PRO A 259 53.53 9.56 -20.46
C PRO A 259 54.33 9.10 -19.25
N GLY A 260 54.51 7.79 -19.11
CA GLY A 260 55.23 7.18 -17.99
C GLY A 260 54.44 7.03 -16.70
N GLU A 261 53.19 7.48 -16.68
CA GLU A 261 52.28 7.31 -15.52
C GLU A 261 51.73 5.89 -15.50
N LEU A 262 51.82 5.24 -14.33
CA LEU A 262 51.17 3.93 -14.11
C LEU A 262 49.69 4.16 -13.73
N VAL A 263 48.80 3.60 -14.51
CA VAL A 263 47.36 3.82 -14.37
C VAL A 263 46.68 2.50 -14.07
N PHE A 264 45.70 2.56 -13.19
CA PHE A 264 44.85 1.44 -12.81
C PHE A 264 43.45 1.66 -13.35
N LEU A 265 43.01 0.74 -14.20
CA LEU A 265 41.68 0.74 -14.77
C LEU A 265 40.84 -0.36 -14.10
N GLU A 266 39.64 -0.06 -13.68
CA GLU A 266 38.71 -1.03 -13.07
C GLU A 266 37.52 -1.26 -13.97
N CYS A 267 37.23 -2.53 -14.21
CA CYS A 267 36.06 -2.97 -14.98
C CYS A 267 34.97 -3.48 -14.05
N GLN A 268 33.80 -2.87 -14.09
CA GLN A 268 32.70 -3.19 -13.19
C GLN A 268 31.41 -3.32 -13.96
N ALA A 269 30.57 -4.28 -13.52
CA ALA A 269 29.23 -4.46 -14.05
C ALA A 269 28.28 -4.80 -12.91
N ASP A 270 27.01 -4.54 -13.15
CA ASP A 270 25.92 -4.96 -12.25
C ASP A 270 25.57 -6.41 -12.58
N SER A 271 26.01 -7.33 -11.71
CA SER A 271 25.89 -8.77 -11.94
C SER A 271 25.69 -9.54 -10.63
N ASN A 272 24.83 -10.54 -10.65
CA ASN A 272 24.64 -11.49 -9.56
C ASN A 272 24.57 -12.91 -10.12
N PRO A 273 25.46 -13.82 -9.71
CA PRO A 273 26.67 -13.57 -8.92
C PRO A 273 27.64 -12.64 -9.64
N PRO A 274 28.67 -12.13 -8.95
CA PRO A 274 29.66 -11.25 -9.57
C PRO A 274 30.28 -11.87 -10.81
N ASN A 275 30.44 -11.07 -11.84
CA ASN A 275 31.01 -11.50 -13.10
C ASN A 275 32.56 -11.61 -13.01
N SER A 276 33.12 -12.44 -13.85
CA SER A 276 34.56 -12.41 -14.18
C SER A 276 34.82 -11.34 -15.25
N CYS A 277 36.02 -10.80 -15.27
CA CYS A 277 36.46 -9.85 -16.29
C CYS A 277 37.71 -10.35 -16.97
N VAL A 278 37.82 -10.06 -18.26
CA VAL A 278 39.03 -10.32 -19.08
C VAL A 278 39.35 -9.03 -19.84
N TRP A 279 40.60 -8.63 -19.78
CA TRP A 279 41.10 -7.47 -20.51
C TRP A 279 41.77 -7.94 -21.79
N ILE A 280 41.42 -7.30 -22.90
CA ILE A 280 41.87 -7.64 -24.25
C ILE A 280 42.45 -6.39 -24.89
N TYR A 281 43.68 -6.51 -25.39
CA TYR A 281 44.33 -5.50 -26.20
C TYR A 281 43.94 -5.71 -27.66
N LYS A 282 43.57 -4.64 -28.32
CA LYS A 282 43.21 -4.63 -29.75
C LYS A 282 44.28 -3.99 -30.59
N ASN A 283 44.92 -4.78 -31.45
CA ASN A 283 45.78 -4.27 -32.48
C ASN A 283 45.07 -4.38 -33.84
N HIS A 284 45.52 -3.67 -34.86
CA HIS A 284 44.82 -3.59 -36.16
C HIS A 284 44.44 -4.92 -36.76
N ASN A 285 45.20 -6.00 -36.52
CA ASN A 285 44.99 -7.30 -37.12
C ASN A 285 44.81 -8.44 -36.08
N ASP A 286 44.90 -8.15 -34.80
CA ASP A 286 44.87 -9.21 -33.77
C ASP A 286 44.29 -8.72 -32.44
N THR A 287 43.86 -9.68 -31.62
CA THR A 287 43.37 -9.43 -30.26
C THR A 287 44.15 -10.32 -29.31
N GLU A 288 44.68 -9.76 -28.25
CA GLU A 288 45.47 -10.50 -27.26
C GLU A 288 44.87 -10.32 -25.88
N VAL A 289 44.69 -11.40 -25.15
CA VAL A 289 44.29 -11.35 -23.74
C VAL A 289 45.48 -10.83 -22.93
N VAL A 290 45.31 -9.72 -22.28
CA VAL A 290 46.34 -9.07 -21.46
C VAL A 290 46.35 -9.64 -20.05
N THR A 291 45.18 -9.68 -19.40
CA THR A 291 45.05 -10.16 -18.04
C THR A 291 43.59 -10.53 -17.73
N GLU A 292 43.41 -11.28 -16.69
CA GLU A 292 42.10 -11.62 -16.11
C GLU A 292 41.96 -10.90 -14.77
N GLY A 293 40.72 -10.56 -14.44
CA GLY A 293 40.36 -9.87 -13.21
C GLY A 293 39.76 -8.49 -13.47
N THR A 294 39.30 -7.86 -12.42
CA THR A 294 38.57 -6.58 -12.50
C THR A 294 39.47 -5.38 -12.76
N ARG A 295 40.79 -5.55 -12.60
CA ARG A 295 41.76 -4.45 -12.65
C ARG A 295 42.82 -4.69 -13.73
N LEU A 296 43.09 -3.64 -14.53
CA LEU A 296 44.18 -3.60 -15.51
C LEU A 296 45.17 -2.54 -15.11
N GLU A 297 46.47 -2.89 -15.13
CA GLU A 297 47.59 -1.96 -14.93
C GLU A 297 48.22 -1.66 -16.28
N VAL A 298 48.30 -0.37 -16.64
CA VAL A 298 48.85 0.06 -17.92
C VAL A 298 49.75 1.27 -17.72
N GLN A 299 50.81 1.30 -18.53
CA GLN A 299 51.77 2.42 -18.58
C GLN A 299 52.12 2.70 -20.04
N LEU A 300 51.87 3.91 -20.53
CA LEU A 300 52.24 4.34 -21.87
C LEU A 300 53.45 5.29 -21.77
N TYR A 301 54.45 5.07 -22.57
CA TYR A 301 55.72 5.79 -22.44
C TYR A 301 55.88 6.92 -23.44
N ARG A 302 55.28 6.82 -24.63
CA ARG A 302 55.48 7.76 -25.71
C ARG A 302 54.33 8.76 -25.82
N LEU A 303 54.67 10.03 -25.97
CA LEU A 303 53.66 11.06 -26.23
C LEU A 303 52.87 10.72 -27.51
N ALA A 304 51.58 10.89 -27.47
CA ALA A 304 50.63 10.52 -28.52
C ALA A 304 50.53 9.00 -28.80
N GLN A 305 51.14 8.16 -27.96
CA GLN A 305 50.85 6.71 -27.99
C GLN A 305 49.39 6.47 -27.70
N SER A 306 48.74 5.67 -28.53
CA SER A 306 47.33 5.35 -28.40
C SER A 306 47.13 3.84 -28.49
N GLU A 307 46.40 3.28 -27.58
CA GLU A 307 46.13 1.84 -27.51
C GLU A 307 44.65 1.59 -27.26
N ASP A 308 44.07 0.63 -27.97
CA ASP A 308 42.69 0.23 -27.82
C ASP A 308 42.58 -1.02 -26.96
N TYR A 309 41.69 -0.97 -26.00
CA TYR A 309 41.41 -2.07 -25.08
C TYR A 309 39.95 -2.38 -25.07
N LEU A 310 39.64 -3.61 -24.67
CA LEU A 310 38.27 -4.10 -24.43
C LEU A 310 38.24 -4.80 -23.10
N CYS A 311 37.29 -4.44 -22.26
CA CYS A 311 36.96 -5.25 -21.11
C CYS A 311 35.75 -6.11 -21.47
N ARG A 312 35.86 -7.41 -21.23
CA ARG A 312 34.78 -8.40 -21.39
C ARG A 312 34.41 -8.95 -20.04
N ALA A 313 33.12 -8.79 -19.65
CA ALA A 313 32.56 -9.35 -18.43
C ALA A 313 31.71 -10.57 -18.78
N PHE A 314 31.82 -11.62 -17.98
CA PHE A 314 31.07 -12.87 -18.17
C PHE A 314 30.52 -13.37 -16.83
N ASN A 315 29.26 -13.73 -16.82
CA ASN A 315 28.59 -14.37 -15.67
C ASN A 315 28.35 -15.84 -16.01
N ASN A 316 29.02 -16.73 -15.29
CA ASN A 316 28.98 -18.18 -15.57
C ASN A 316 27.64 -18.83 -15.18
N VAL A 317 26.81 -18.17 -14.39
CA VAL A 317 25.48 -18.68 -14.01
C VAL A 317 24.42 -18.28 -15.04
N THR A 318 24.38 -17.02 -15.42
CA THR A 318 23.45 -16.55 -16.45
C THR A 318 23.86 -16.94 -17.86
N GLN A 319 25.16 -17.24 -18.06
CA GLN A 319 25.79 -17.47 -19.37
C GLN A 319 25.73 -16.25 -20.29
N LYS A 320 25.67 -15.07 -19.67
CA LYS A 320 25.66 -13.78 -20.38
C LYS A 320 27.03 -13.15 -20.34
N GLN A 321 27.36 -12.40 -21.40
CA GLN A 321 28.57 -11.56 -21.44
C GLN A 321 28.21 -10.17 -21.93
N ASP A 322 29.03 -9.20 -21.54
CA ASP A 322 28.97 -7.83 -22.01
C ASP A 322 30.38 -7.35 -22.28
N GLU A 323 30.56 -6.40 -23.19
CA GLU A 323 31.85 -5.87 -23.59
C GLU A 323 31.82 -4.35 -23.68
N THR A 324 32.90 -3.72 -23.24
CA THR A 324 33.08 -2.29 -23.44
C THR A 324 34.50 -2.02 -23.96
N GLN A 325 34.56 -1.26 -25.04
CA GLN A 325 35.83 -0.85 -25.67
C GLN A 325 36.15 0.58 -25.26
N PHE A 326 37.44 0.83 -25.06
CA PHE A 326 37.96 2.17 -24.76
C PHE A 326 39.36 2.35 -25.36
N THR A 327 39.76 3.60 -25.49
CA THR A 327 41.08 3.99 -26.01
C THR A 327 41.85 4.68 -24.90
N LEU A 328 43.10 4.27 -24.69
CA LEU A 328 44.01 4.90 -23.76
C LEU A 328 45.06 5.70 -24.58
N VAL A 329 45.19 7.00 -24.26
CA VAL A 329 46.07 7.91 -25.00
C VAL A 329 47.06 8.59 -24.03
N ALA A 330 48.33 8.60 -24.39
CA ALA A 330 49.35 9.34 -23.65
C ALA A 330 49.46 10.78 -24.16
N ALA A 331 49.09 11.74 -23.32
CA ALA A 331 49.22 13.17 -23.64
C ALA A 331 49.53 13.92 -22.35
N ASN A 332 50.27 15.02 -22.48
CA ASN A 332 50.54 15.88 -21.33
C ASN A 332 49.23 16.52 -20.86
N ILE A 333 48.69 15.96 -19.82
CA ILE A 333 47.61 16.59 -19.07
C ILE A 333 48.30 17.71 -18.28
N GLY A 334 48.22 18.95 -18.77
CA GLY A 334 48.76 20.07 -18.06
C GLY A 334 48.39 19.97 -16.61
N THR A 335 49.37 19.81 -15.74
CA THR A 335 49.11 20.02 -14.32
C THR A 335 48.73 21.49 -14.21
N GLY A 336 47.45 21.76 -14.32
CA GLY A 336 46.89 23.03 -13.92
C GLY A 336 47.04 23.17 -12.43
N LYS A 337 48.30 23.24 -11.97
CA LYS A 337 48.59 24.16 -10.91
C LYS A 337 48.39 25.52 -11.55
N GLU A 338 47.14 25.92 -11.66
CA GLU A 338 46.87 27.33 -11.57
C GLU A 338 47.62 27.76 -10.33
N LYS A 339 48.80 28.36 -10.54
CA LYS A 339 49.30 29.31 -9.60
C LYS A 339 48.10 30.28 -9.45
N HIS A 340 47.41 30.18 -8.39
CA HIS A 340 46.65 31.28 -7.88
C HIS A 340 47.68 32.38 -7.67
N THR A 341 48.12 32.99 -8.74
CA THR A 341 48.45 34.40 -8.71
C THR A 341 47.17 34.98 -8.21
N GLN A 342 47.17 35.37 -6.94
CA GLN A 342 46.26 36.35 -6.43
C GLN A 342 46.46 37.65 -7.20
N ASN A 343 46.09 37.65 -8.45
CA ASN A 343 45.52 38.81 -9.04
C ASN A 343 44.15 38.86 -8.45
N GLY A 344 44.03 39.58 -7.36
CA GLY A 344 42.77 40.08 -6.92
C GLY A 344 42.12 40.66 -8.14
N GLY A 345 41.19 39.87 -8.70
CA GLY A 345 40.37 40.32 -9.80
C GLY A 345 39.61 41.50 -9.28
N SER A 346 40.16 42.69 -9.46
CA SER A 346 39.35 43.88 -9.34
C SER A 346 38.24 43.68 -10.38
N MET A 347 37.05 43.37 -9.92
CA MET A 347 35.85 43.47 -10.76
C MET A 347 35.99 44.83 -11.48
N SER A 348 35.97 44.76 -12.80
CA SER A 348 36.08 46.00 -13.59
C SER A 348 35.08 47.00 -13.02
N VAL A 349 35.51 48.24 -12.91
CA VAL A 349 34.66 49.36 -12.37
C VAL A 349 33.29 49.30 -13.05
N LEU A 350 33.26 48.95 -14.32
CA LEU A 350 32.03 48.74 -15.08
C LEU A 350 31.12 47.60 -14.49
N ALA A 351 31.68 46.47 -14.05
CA ALA A 351 30.90 45.42 -13.46
C ALA A 351 30.35 45.81 -12.10
N VAL A 352 31.09 46.54 -11.28
CA VAL A 352 30.61 47.09 -9.99
C VAL A 352 29.48 48.11 -10.20
N ILE A 353 29.63 48.98 -11.20
CA ILE A 353 28.62 49.96 -11.57
C ILE A 353 27.35 49.28 -12.05
N LEU A 354 27.43 48.23 -12.88
CA LEU A 354 26.27 47.51 -13.39
C LEU A 354 25.53 46.76 -12.26
N VAL A 355 26.24 46.13 -11.35
CA VAL A 355 25.63 45.45 -10.22
C VAL A 355 24.98 46.45 -9.26
N SER A 356 25.66 47.56 -8.96
CA SER A 356 25.12 48.59 -8.07
C SER A 356 23.89 49.31 -8.67
N THR A 357 23.91 49.60 -9.97
CA THR A 357 22.75 50.22 -10.65
C THR A 357 21.57 49.30 -10.74
N SER A 358 21.78 47.99 -11.03
CA SER A 358 20.68 47.03 -11.03
C SER A 358 20.08 46.83 -9.66
N PHE A 359 20.89 46.85 -8.59
CA PHE A 359 20.41 46.77 -7.22
C PHE A 359 19.55 47.99 -6.85
N LEU A 360 20.03 49.19 -7.20
CA LEU A 360 19.26 50.45 -6.98
C LEU A 360 17.95 50.46 -7.75
N PHE A 361 17.95 50.00 -9.00
CA PHE A 361 16.74 49.86 -9.81
C PHE A 361 15.76 48.85 -9.18
N GLY A 362 16.24 47.76 -8.68
CA GLY A 362 15.44 46.77 -7.96
C GLY A 362 14.78 47.34 -6.71
N CYS A 363 15.55 48.05 -5.91
CA CYS A 363 15.03 48.74 -4.70
C CYS A 363 13.99 49.81 -5.04
N MET A 364 14.25 50.63 -6.07
CA MET A 364 13.32 51.63 -6.55
C MET A 364 12.01 51.00 -7.03
N LEU A 365 12.11 49.90 -7.77
CA LEU A 365 10.93 49.17 -8.25
C LEU A 365 10.11 48.61 -7.08
N LEU A 366 10.76 48.06 -6.05
CA LEU A 366 10.11 47.54 -4.87
C LEU A 366 9.39 48.65 -4.08
N VAL A 367 10.02 49.83 -3.95
CA VAL A 367 9.42 50.97 -3.31
C VAL A 367 8.22 51.49 -4.12
N PHE A 368 8.35 51.55 -5.45
CA PHE A 368 7.28 51.93 -6.35
C PHE A 368 6.11 50.93 -6.27
N LEU A 369 6.38 49.64 -6.31
CA LEU A 369 5.36 48.62 -6.16
C LEU A 369 4.68 48.70 -4.78
N ARG A 370 5.42 48.95 -3.72
CA ARG A 370 4.85 49.19 -2.38
C ARG A 370 3.95 50.42 -2.35
N ARG A 371 4.31 51.47 -3.06
CA ARG A 371 3.49 52.71 -3.14
C ARG A 371 2.25 52.53 -4.01
N THR A 372 2.36 51.81 -5.12
CA THR A 372 1.25 51.59 -6.05
C THR A 372 0.33 50.43 -5.63
N CYS A 373 0.89 49.44 -4.94
CA CYS A 373 0.13 48.29 -4.46
C CYS A 373 -0.30 48.37 -3.00
N HIS A 374 -0.19 49.58 -2.39
CA HIS A 374 -0.91 49.79 -1.14
C HIS A 374 -2.40 49.68 -1.45
N PRO A 375 -3.07 48.63 -0.98
CA PRO A 375 -4.51 48.64 -1.03
C PRO A 375 -4.95 49.86 -0.21
N LYS A 376 -5.63 50.79 -0.84
CA LYS A 376 -6.44 51.74 -0.09
C LYS A 376 -7.28 50.88 0.83
N ARG A 377 -6.98 50.89 2.10
CA ARG A 377 -7.88 50.36 3.10
C ARG A 377 -9.17 51.13 2.92
N VAL A 378 -10.10 50.55 2.21
CA VAL A 378 -11.48 50.92 2.33
C VAL A 378 -11.82 50.54 3.75
N LEU A 379 -11.73 51.45 4.65
CA LEU A 379 -12.32 51.37 5.95
C LEU A 379 -13.82 51.29 5.72
N MET A 380 -14.32 50.09 5.42
CA MET A 380 -15.73 49.84 5.58
C MET A 380 -16.07 49.99 7.05
N ASN A 381 -16.93 50.94 7.33
CA ASN A 381 -17.64 51.09 8.58
C ASN A 381 -18.50 49.85 8.86
N ILE A 382 -17.85 48.77 9.24
CA ILE A 382 -18.55 47.56 9.74
C ILE A 382 -18.41 47.48 11.27
N TYR A 383 -17.98 48.56 11.90
CA TYR A 383 -17.69 48.52 13.34
C TYR A 383 -18.73 49.21 14.22
N ASN A 384 -19.99 49.27 13.78
CA ASN A 384 -21.06 49.77 14.65
C ASN A 384 -22.34 48.92 14.51
N ARG A 385 -22.24 47.64 14.85
CA ARG A 385 -23.41 46.88 15.29
C ARG A 385 -23.13 46.37 16.70
N PRO A 386 -24.01 46.60 17.65
CA PRO A 386 -23.81 46.09 19.00
C PRO A 386 -23.95 44.59 19.01
N PHE A 387 -22.99 43.94 19.62
CA PHE A 387 -22.91 42.51 19.83
C PHE A 387 -24.05 42.08 20.76
N SER A 388 -25.07 41.45 20.24
CA SER A 388 -26.06 40.78 21.09
C SER A 388 -25.54 39.37 21.37
N GLU A 389 -25.21 39.12 22.63
CA GLU A 389 -24.88 37.82 23.16
C GLU A 389 -26.08 36.89 22.99
N LYS A 390 -26.03 36.02 21.98
CA LYS A 390 -26.87 34.81 21.96
C LYS A 390 -26.04 33.66 22.46
N LYS A 391 -26.39 33.17 23.64
CA LYS A 391 -25.93 31.92 24.21
C LYS A 391 -26.10 30.80 23.18
N GLN A 392 -25.03 30.14 22.79
CA GLN A 392 -25.06 28.91 22.05
C GLN A 392 -25.54 27.76 22.95
N PRO A 393 -26.52 26.97 22.54
CA PRO A 393 -26.80 25.74 23.25
C PRO A 393 -25.69 24.73 22.95
N HIS A 394 -25.19 24.11 23.99
CA HIS A 394 -24.31 22.94 23.93
C HIS A 394 -24.98 21.85 23.11
N ARG A 395 -24.52 21.66 21.92
CA ARG A 395 -24.90 20.48 21.13
C ARG A 395 -23.75 19.49 21.20
N SER A 396 -23.96 18.47 22.01
CA SER A 396 -23.11 17.29 21.96
C SER A 396 -23.34 16.61 20.60
N GLY A 397 -22.49 16.88 19.68
CA GLY A 397 -22.50 16.20 18.39
C GLY A 397 -21.89 14.82 18.51
N HIS A 398 -22.66 13.81 18.38
CA HIS A 398 -22.15 12.49 18.01
C HIS A 398 -21.67 12.60 16.55
N GLU A 399 -20.38 12.61 16.37
CA GLU A 399 -19.80 12.49 15.05
C GLU A 399 -19.87 11.03 14.62
N ASP A 400 -20.67 10.76 13.63
CA ASP A 400 -20.62 9.50 12.91
C ASP A 400 -19.24 9.34 12.29
N ALA A 401 -18.49 8.35 12.75
CA ALA A 401 -17.21 8.01 12.18
C ALA A 401 -17.40 7.46 10.77
N LYS A 402 -17.32 8.31 9.79
CA LYS A 402 -17.00 7.85 8.44
C LYS A 402 -15.54 7.41 8.46
N GLU A 403 -15.32 6.14 8.22
CA GLU A 403 -13.99 5.62 7.96
C GLU A 403 -13.46 6.22 6.65
N ASP A 404 -12.78 7.34 6.78
CA ASP A 404 -12.02 7.88 5.70
C ASP A 404 -10.60 7.31 5.84
N PHE A 405 -10.16 6.57 4.84
CA PHE A 405 -8.78 6.10 4.76
C PHE A 405 -7.86 7.30 4.48
N GLY A 406 -7.69 8.11 5.50
CA GLY A 406 -6.77 9.23 5.45
C GLY A 406 -5.33 8.76 5.58
N ILE A 407 -4.54 9.15 4.61
CA ILE A 407 -3.08 9.08 4.68
C ILE A 407 -2.65 9.88 5.91
N TYR A 408 -2.06 9.21 6.89
CA TYR A 408 -1.47 9.90 8.03
C TYR A 408 -0.22 10.64 7.59
N GLU A 409 -0.37 11.89 7.27
CA GLU A 409 0.75 12.79 7.09
C GLU A 409 1.26 13.18 8.48
N PHE A 410 2.47 12.75 8.81
CA PHE A 410 3.14 13.18 10.04
C PHE A 410 3.48 14.66 9.94
N VAL A 411 2.65 15.49 10.51
CA VAL A 411 3.01 16.89 10.71
C VAL A 411 3.91 16.95 11.94
N SER A 412 5.19 17.14 11.72
CA SER A 412 6.13 17.44 12.79
C SER A 412 5.87 18.86 13.27
N ILE A 413 5.41 18.98 14.49
CA ILE A 413 5.26 20.28 15.15
C ILE A 413 6.65 20.69 15.68
N PRO A 414 7.23 21.78 15.19
CA PRO A 414 8.50 22.25 15.77
C PRO A 414 8.25 22.84 17.16
N GLY A 415 8.90 22.29 18.16
CA GLY A 415 8.95 22.94 19.47
C GLY A 415 8.62 22.11 20.71
N LYS A 416 8.68 20.79 20.67
CA LYS A 416 8.63 20.01 21.91
C LYS A 416 9.83 19.07 22.02
N THR A 417 10.68 19.37 22.98
CA THR A 417 11.85 18.60 23.39
C THR A 417 11.43 17.35 24.18
N GLU A 418 10.82 16.40 23.52
CA GLU A 418 10.47 15.10 24.14
C GLU A 418 11.10 13.89 23.43
N SER A 419 11.99 14.11 22.46
CA SER A 419 12.60 13.02 21.69
C SER A 419 13.75 12.31 22.40
N THR A 420 14.33 12.91 23.47
CA THR A 420 15.49 12.33 24.16
C THR A 420 15.13 11.21 25.14
N GLN A 421 13.91 11.19 25.66
CA GLN A 421 13.52 10.11 26.60
C GLN A 421 13.04 8.84 25.89
N ALA A 422 12.52 8.95 24.68
CA ALA A 422 12.12 7.76 23.91
C ALA A 422 13.32 6.98 23.36
N SER A 423 14.42 7.67 23.07
CA SER A 423 15.67 7.05 22.62
C SER A 423 16.34 6.22 23.71
N CYS A 424 16.29 6.70 24.98
CA CYS A 424 16.88 5.96 26.10
C CYS A 424 16.08 4.70 26.47
N ARG A 425 14.76 4.70 26.28
CA ARG A 425 13.94 3.52 26.55
C ARG A 425 14.11 2.42 25.49
N SER A 426 14.36 2.79 24.25
CA SER A 426 14.60 1.81 23.19
C SER A 426 15.97 1.13 23.32
N LEU A 427 16.98 1.86 23.77
CA LEU A 427 18.30 1.30 24.04
C LEU A 427 18.31 0.33 25.25
N ALA A 428 17.59 0.66 26.31
CA ALA A 428 17.43 -0.23 27.47
C ALA A 428 16.69 -1.53 27.10
N ARG A 429 15.75 -1.46 26.14
CA ARG A 429 15.01 -2.63 25.66
C ARG A 429 15.88 -3.53 24.76
N LEU A 430 16.84 -2.94 24.04
CA LEU A 430 17.80 -3.71 23.24
C LEU A 430 18.82 -4.43 24.12
N GLU A 431 19.26 -3.82 25.21
CA GLU A 431 20.15 -4.48 26.17
C GLU A 431 19.47 -5.66 26.86
N SER A 432 18.18 -5.55 27.19
CA SER A 432 17.45 -6.66 27.81
C SER A 432 17.22 -7.85 26.86
N ILE A 433 17.16 -7.59 25.53
CA ILE A 433 17.04 -8.64 24.52
C ILE A 433 18.38 -9.36 24.32
N GLN A 434 19.50 -8.63 24.40
CA GLN A 434 20.83 -9.26 24.33
C GLN A 434 21.11 -10.15 25.55
N ASP A 435 20.67 -9.75 26.74
CA ASP A 435 20.79 -10.56 27.91
C ASP A 435 19.95 -11.84 27.89
N MET A 436 18.77 -11.79 27.24
CA MET A 436 17.94 -12.98 27.04
C MET A 436 18.55 -13.97 26.04
N HIS A 437 19.24 -13.49 25.01
CA HIS A 437 19.91 -14.38 24.05
C HIS A 437 21.09 -15.13 24.68
N THR A 438 21.84 -14.46 25.55
CA THR A 438 22.96 -15.09 26.26
C THR A 438 22.45 -16.16 27.23
N THR A 439 21.32 -15.94 27.89
CA THR A 439 20.75 -16.90 28.85
C THR A 439 20.24 -18.18 28.17
N ILE A 440 19.71 -18.07 26.94
CA ILE A 440 19.22 -19.24 26.19
C ILE A 440 20.38 -20.13 25.73
N TYR A 441 21.49 -19.53 25.31
CA TYR A 441 22.67 -20.30 24.90
C TYR A 441 23.34 -21.02 26.09
N ASP A 442 23.32 -20.46 27.27
CA ASP A 442 23.87 -21.09 28.46
C ASP A 442 23.02 -22.27 28.94
N VAL A 443 21.69 -22.23 28.76
CA VAL A 443 20.80 -23.33 29.13
C VAL A 443 20.99 -24.54 28.19
N ILE A 444 21.30 -24.31 26.93
CA ILE A 444 21.50 -25.39 25.94
C ILE A 444 22.85 -26.13 26.19
N ARG A 445 23.84 -25.46 26.76
CA ARG A 445 25.15 -26.08 27.06
C ARG A 445 25.13 -27.06 28.25
N HIS A 446 24.09 -27.07 29.07
CA HIS A 446 24.01 -27.88 30.28
C HIS A 446 22.97 -28.99 30.24
N VAL A 447 22.50 -29.42 29.07
CA VAL A 447 21.69 -30.64 28.96
C VAL A 447 22.65 -31.85 28.93
N PRO A 448 22.67 -32.72 29.97
CA PRO A 448 23.54 -33.89 29.94
C PRO A 448 23.03 -34.90 28.89
N GLU A 449 23.93 -35.40 28.06
CA GLU A 449 23.66 -36.47 27.13
C GLU A 449 23.18 -37.73 27.84
N SER A 450 22.03 -38.22 27.52
CA SER A 450 21.54 -39.49 27.99
C SER A 450 22.43 -40.63 27.44
N PRO A 451 22.88 -41.60 28.25
CA PRO A 451 23.70 -42.66 27.74
C PRO A 451 22.87 -43.56 26.79
N SER A 452 23.38 -43.74 25.59
CA SER A 452 22.82 -44.68 24.64
C SER A 452 22.96 -46.12 25.13
N GLN A 453 21.87 -46.78 25.45
CA GLN A 453 21.85 -48.20 25.70
C GLN A 453 21.99 -48.93 24.39
N SER A 454 23.16 -49.52 24.20
CA SER A 454 23.35 -50.50 23.12
C SER A 454 22.70 -51.82 23.55
N LEU A 455 21.58 -52.16 22.93
CA LEU A 455 21.04 -53.52 23.02
C LEU A 455 21.51 -54.34 21.81
N LEU A 456 22.54 -55.09 22.07
CA LEU A 456 22.89 -56.24 21.28
C LEU A 456 21.91 -57.38 21.59
N LYS A 457 21.10 -57.75 20.61
CA LYS A 457 20.80 -59.13 20.17
C LYS A 457 19.76 -59.11 19.07
#